data_f89660ed22342d7036d4ba643593504b
#
_entry.id   f89660ed22342d7036d4ba643593504b
#
_cell.length_a   1.000
_cell.length_b   1.000
_cell.length_c   1.000
_cell.angle_alpha   90.00
_cell.angle_beta   90.00
_cell.angle_gamma   90.00
#
_symmetry.space_group_name_H-M   'P 1'
#
loop_
_entity.id
_entity.type
_entity.pdbx_description
1 polymer ?
#
loop_
_entity_poly.entity_id
_entity_poly.type
_entity_poly.pdbx_seq_one_letter_code
_entity_poly.pdbx_strand_id
1 'polypeptide(L)'
;KQVLQIKQGDAAAEAVILAHSSNEEVQRQVARIVYGSACSVGRLSASIGSRFAAGAGVTLTPQSAPRFVPEEHGMNSRLLAEIDKIAEEGIREGAYPGCQVVVLKDGREMYNKAFGTHVWNEAGSKALPVKKTDVYDIASLTKTTATLLAVMKLYDGGRLNLTDRVSDYLPFLQDTDKKNITVRELLMHESGLPSTLLFYQEAIDEESYTGTLFKARPDARHSARIGRQTWANPKFRFRQGLTSKVQTPEYTMQVSDSLWLNRSFKQEYLQKIVDTPLRDKRYRYSCVGFILLQQLVEARTGMSMDEYLAKEFYTPMGLERTGYLPLRFLKKEDIVPSSTDPFLRKTTLQGFVHDESAAFQGGVSGNAGLFSTAEEVAKVYQMLLNGGELDGKRYLSKETCRVFTTTVSRISRRGLGFDKPDRHNPQKSPCAESAPASVYGHTGFTGTCAWTDPENGLVYVFLSNRTYPDVWNNKLMRLDIRTRIQEAVYKAMLGGKK
;
A
#
# COMPACT_ATOMS: atom_id res chain seq x y z
N LYS A 1 -33.64 47.32 -3.73
CA LYS A 1 -32.69 47.37 -2.57
C LYS A 1 -33.37 46.68 -1.39
N GLN A 2 -33.16 45.38 -1.18
CA GLN A 2 -33.54 44.72 0.06
C GLN A 2 -32.38 44.96 1.02
N VAL A 3 -32.58 45.83 2.02
CA VAL A 3 -31.69 45.92 3.17
C VAL A 3 -32.11 44.81 4.10
N LEU A 4 -31.20 43.83 4.29
CA LEU A 4 -31.39 42.80 5.31
C LEU A 4 -31.33 43.51 6.67
N GLN A 5 -32.44 43.61 7.37
CA GLN A 5 -32.43 44.08 8.76
C GLN A 5 -31.85 42.95 9.62
N ILE A 6 -30.61 43.15 10.09
CA ILE A 6 -30.05 42.34 11.17
C ILE A 6 -30.87 42.61 12.42
N LYS A 7 -31.71 41.67 12.82
CA LYS A 7 -32.57 41.80 13.99
C LYS A 7 -31.72 41.83 15.27
N GLN A 8 -32.22 42.52 16.30
CA GLN A 8 -31.58 42.68 17.61
C GLN A 8 -31.26 41.38 18.36
N GLY A 9 -31.62 40.20 17.82
CA GLY A 9 -31.26 38.89 18.39
C GLY A 9 -29.93 38.31 17.91
N ASP A 10 -29.25 38.93 16.93
CA ASP A 10 -28.01 38.40 16.33
C ASP A 10 -26.74 38.83 17.11
N ALA A 11 -26.93 39.35 18.34
CA ALA A 11 -25.82 39.82 19.20
C ALA A 11 -24.81 38.73 19.59
N ALA A 12 -25.18 37.45 19.42
CA ALA A 12 -24.34 36.29 19.72
C ALA A 12 -23.60 35.69 18.46
N ALA A 13 -23.85 36.24 17.27
CA ALA A 13 -23.16 35.74 16.08
C ALA A 13 -21.70 36.21 16.07
N GLU A 14 -20.76 35.28 16.00
CA GLU A 14 -19.32 35.58 15.95
C GLU A 14 -18.89 36.14 14.59
N ALA A 15 -19.63 35.81 13.52
CA ALA A 15 -19.39 36.30 12.17
C ALA A 15 -20.71 36.46 11.38
N VAL A 16 -20.75 37.44 10.48
CA VAL A 16 -21.91 37.73 9.62
C VAL A 16 -21.48 37.80 8.16
N ILE A 17 -22.17 37.10 7.27
CA ILE A 17 -22.01 37.22 5.82
C ILE A 17 -23.21 37.91 5.24
N LEU A 18 -22.99 39.02 4.53
CA LEU A 18 -24.04 39.75 3.83
C LEU A 18 -24.10 39.32 2.38
N ALA A 19 -25.21 38.70 1.99
CA ALA A 19 -25.51 38.32 0.62
C ALA A 19 -26.51 39.32 0.00
N HIS A 20 -26.19 39.81 -1.18
CA HIS A 20 -27.04 40.81 -1.87
C HIS A 20 -28.25 40.22 -2.60
N SER A 21 -28.34 38.91 -2.68
CA SER A 21 -29.41 38.16 -3.34
C SER A 21 -29.59 36.80 -2.67
N SER A 22 -30.73 36.18 -2.85
CA SER A 22 -31.04 34.82 -2.42
C SER A 22 -31.11 33.83 -3.58
N ASN A 23 -30.62 34.19 -4.78
CA ASN A 23 -30.58 33.26 -5.91
C ASN A 23 -29.58 32.13 -5.64
N GLU A 24 -29.70 31.05 -6.40
CA GLU A 24 -28.92 29.84 -6.23
C GLU A 24 -27.39 30.09 -6.30
N GLU A 25 -26.96 30.93 -7.24
CA GLU A 25 -25.54 31.27 -7.41
C GLU A 25 -24.94 31.95 -6.19
N VAL A 26 -25.67 32.94 -5.62
CA VAL A 26 -25.23 33.64 -4.40
C VAL A 26 -25.24 32.71 -3.18
N GLN A 27 -26.27 31.85 -3.06
CA GLN A 27 -26.28 30.85 -1.96
C GLN A 27 -25.10 29.88 -2.07
N ARG A 28 -24.79 29.43 -3.27
CA ARG A 28 -23.63 28.59 -3.54
C ARG A 28 -22.30 29.29 -3.18
N GLN A 29 -22.17 30.55 -3.55
CA GLN A 29 -21.00 31.38 -3.22
C GLN A 29 -20.88 31.61 -1.70
N VAL A 30 -21.95 31.88 -1.00
CA VAL A 30 -21.97 32.01 0.47
C VAL A 30 -21.53 30.69 1.11
N ALA A 31 -22.04 29.56 0.66
CA ALA A 31 -21.63 28.26 1.15
C ALA A 31 -20.10 28.04 0.95
N ARG A 32 -19.58 28.37 -0.24
CA ARG A 32 -18.13 28.27 -0.51
C ARG A 32 -17.29 29.16 0.40
N ILE A 33 -17.77 30.37 0.75
CA ILE A 33 -17.09 31.27 1.72
C ILE A 33 -17.11 30.64 3.11
N VAL A 34 -18.26 30.13 3.57
CA VAL A 34 -18.41 29.50 4.89
C VAL A 34 -17.46 28.29 5.02
N TYR A 35 -17.34 27.49 3.98
CA TYR A 35 -16.45 26.33 3.96
C TYR A 35 -14.98 26.64 3.58
N GLY A 36 -14.63 27.94 3.46
CA GLY A 36 -13.26 28.38 3.18
C GLY A 36 -12.74 28.06 1.78
N SER A 37 -13.64 27.74 0.81
CA SER A 37 -13.29 27.42 -0.58
C SER A 37 -13.40 28.60 -1.56
N ALA A 38 -13.85 29.76 -1.08
CA ALA A 38 -13.90 31.00 -1.87
C ALA A 38 -13.35 32.19 -1.06
N CYS A 39 -12.81 33.17 -1.78
CA CYS A 39 -12.37 34.42 -1.17
C CYS A 39 -13.56 35.35 -0.92
N SER A 40 -13.44 36.19 0.11
CA SER A 40 -14.29 37.36 0.30
C SER A 40 -13.40 38.58 0.54
N VAL A 41 -13.58 39.59 -0.27
CA VAL A 41 -12.86 40.88 -0.17
C VAL A 41 -13.84 42.07 -0.01
N GLY A 42 -15.12 41.76 0.13
CA GLY A 42 -16.18 42.75 0.21
C GLY A 42 -16.01 43.67 1.41
N ARG A 43 -16.37 44.94 1.26
CA ARG A 43 -16.45 45.96 2.29
C ARG A 43 -17.81 46.58 2.29
N LEU A 44 -18.32 46.95 3.46
CA LEU A 44 -19.59 47.66 3.58
C LEU A 44 -19.48 49.04 2.95
N SER A 45 -20.40 49.36 2.03
CA SER A 45 -20.49 50.70 1.43
C SER A 45 -21.13 51.74 2.35
N ALA A 46 -21.87 51.30 3.39
CA ALA A 46 -22.48 52.15 4.41
C ALA A 46 -22.52 51.41 5.75
N SER A 47 -22.58 52.18 6.85
CA SER A 47 -22.68 51.62 8.20
C SER A 47 -24.02 50.90 8.40
N ILE A 48 -24.01 49.77 9.12
CA ILE A 48 -25.20 49.02 9.53
C ILE A 48 -25.29 49.09 11.06
N GLY A 49 -26.21 49.91 11.55
CA GLY A 49 -26.31 50.21 12.98
C GLY A 49 -25.01 50.80 13.56
N SER A 50 -24.84 50.65 14.84
CA SER A 50 -23.61 51.09 15.55
C SER A 50 -22.50 50.05 15.54
N ARG A 51 -22.80 48.83 15.12
CA ARG A 51 -21.89 47.67 15.22
C ARG A 51 -20.98 47.51 13.99
N PHE A 52 -21.42 47.85 12.81
CA PHE A 52 -20.67 47.69 11.58
C PHE A 52 -20.51 49.00 10.84
N ALA A 53 -19.31 49.57 10.86
CA ALA A 53 -19.03 50.85 10.19
C ALA A 53 -18.89 50.67 8.66
N ALA A 54 -19.13 51.74 7.92
CA ALA A 54 -18.76 51.78 6.50
C ALA A 54 -17.28 51.44 6.32
N GLY A 55 -16.96 50.63 5.31
CA GLY A 55 -15.62 50.09 5.10
C GLY A 55 -15.29 48.82 5.90
N ALA A 56 -16.12 48.41 6.85
CA ALA A 56 -15.93 47.18 7.59
C ALA A 56 -16.04 45.95 6.65
N GLY A 57 -15.23 44.93 6.90
CA GLY A 57 -15.23 43.68 6.21
C GLY A 57 -13.92 42.91 6.49
N VAL A 58 -13.99 41.61 6.41
CA VAL A 58 -12.84 40.73 6.60
C VAL A 58 -12.41 40.19 5.22
N THR A 59 -11.11 40.28 4.91
CA THR A 59 -10.56 39.62 3.76
C THR A 59 -10.35 38.13 4.11
N LEU A 60 -11.09 37.27 3.46
CA LEU A 60 -10.91 35.84 3.54
C LEU A 60 -10.21 35.38 2.26
N THR A 61 -9.03 34.85 2.39
CA THR A 61 -8.35 34.12 1.31
C THR A 61 -8.71 32.64 1.44
N PRO A 62 -8.88 31.91 0.33
CA PRO A 62 -9.10 30.47 0.41
C PRO A 62 -7.95 29.85 1.22
N GLN A 63 -8.30 29.23 2.31
CA GLN A 63 -7.32 28.43 3.06
C GLN A 63 -7.20 27.09 2.35
N SER A 64 -6.13 26.90 1.57
CA SER A 64 -5.85 25.72 0.76
C SER A 64 -6.83 25.46 -0.41
N ALA A 65 -6.47 24.57 -1.32
CA ALA A 65 -7.30 24.15 -2.44
C ALA A 65 -8.76 23.90 -2.01
N PRO A 66 -9.77 24.21 -2.85
CA PRO A 66 -11.17 24.12 -2.48
C PRO A 66 -11.45 22.80 -1.76
N ARG A 67 -11.97 22.87 -0.54
CA ARG A 67 -12.40 21.68 0.20
C ARG A 67 -13.43 20.97 -0.66
N PHE A 68 -13.02 19.82 -1.11
CA PHE A 68 -13.77 19.00 -1.98
C PHE A 68 -15.00 18.47 -1.24
N VAL A 69 -16.18 18.71 -1.75
CA VAL A 69 -17.43 18.18 -1.22
C VAL A 69 -17.76 16.91 -1.98
N PRO A 70 -17.77 15.74 -1.33
CA PRO A 70 -18.01 14.45 -1.99
C PRO A 70 -19.28 14.43 -2.85
N GLU A 71 -20.34 15.16 -2.43
CA GLU A 71 -21.62 15.27 -3.14
C GLU A 71 -21.46 15.91 -4.52
N GLU A 72 -20.54 16.84 -4.73
CA GLU A 72 -20.24 17.45 -6.04
C GLU A 72 -19.66 16.45 -7.03
N HIS A 73 -19.16 15.31 -6.53
CA HIS A 73 -18.56 14.23 -7.29
C HIS A 73 -19.36 12.92 -7.22
N GLY A 74 -20.64 13.04 -6.88
CA GLY A 74 -21.56 11.91 -6.89
C GLY A 74 -21.32 10.92 -5.73
N MET A 75 -20.78 11.38 -4.59
CA MET A 75 -20.63 10.57 -3.39
C MET A 75 -21.34 11.19 -2.19
N ASN A 76 -21.95 10.36 -1.36
CA ASN A 76 -22.66 10.78 -0.15
C ASN A 76 -21.70 10.75 1.05
N SER A 77 -21.40 11.91 1.62
CA SER A 77 -20.46 12.05 2.75
C SER A 77 -20.92 11.31 4.02
N ARG A 78 -22.23 11.24 4.29
CA ARG A 78 -22.77 10.49 5.45
C ARG A 78 -22.57 8.99 5.30
N LEU A 79 -22.71 8.45 4.08
CA LEU A 79 -22.48 7.04 3.81
C LEU A 79 -20.96 6.74 3.81
N LEU A 80 -20.12 7.67 3.37
CA LEU A 80 -18.66 7.55 3.54
C LEU A 80 -18.25 7.49 5.01
N ALA A 81 -18.99 8.14 5.91
CA ALA A 81 -18.71 8.07 7.35
C ALA A 81 -18.93 6.66 7.97
N GLU A 82 -19.61 5.75 7.27
CA GLU A 82 -19.66 4.33 7.70
C GLU A 82 -18.25 3.68 7.71
N ILE A 83 -17.32 4.20 6.91
CA ILE A 83 -15.91 3.76 6.92
C ILE A 83 -15.30 3.95 8.32
N ASP A 84 -15.61 5.07 9.01
CA ASP A 84 -15.12 5.36 10.36
C ASP A 84 -15.51 4.22 11.32
N LYS A 85 -16.79 3.84 11.31
CA LYS A 85 -17.32 2.80 12.19
C LYS A 85 -16.66 1.44 11.94
N ILE A 86 -16.46 1.08 10.67
CA ILE A 86 -15.84 -0.20 10.29
C ILE A 86 -14.36 -0.20 10.70
N ALA A 87 -13.65 0.91 10.47
CA ALA A 87 -12.24 1.04 10.85
C ALA A 87 -12.04 1.00 12.37
N GLU A 88 -12.87 1.69 13.14
CA GLU A 88 -12.86 1.69 14.60
C GLU A 88 -13.29 0.34 15.18
N GLU A 89 -14.25 -0.36 14.55
CA GLU A 89 -14.61 -1.74 14.90
C GLU A 89 -13.39 -2.66 14.80
N GLY A 90 -12.60 -2.55 13.71
CA GLY A 90 -11.39 -3.35 13.55
C GLY A 90 -10.39 -3.15 14.69
N ILE A 91 -10.22 -1.92 15.17
CA ILE A 91 -9.37 -1.61 16.34
C ILE A 91 -9.97 -2.18 17.61
N ARG A 92 -11.25 -1.92 17.88
CA ARG A 92 -11.96 -2.38 19.07
C ARG A 92 -11.97 -3.90 19.19
N GLU A 93 -12.17 -4.62 18.10
CA GLU A 93 -12.15 -6.08 18.04
C GLU A 93 -10.72 -6.65 18.03
N GLY A 94 -9.68 -5.82 18.02
CA GLY A 94 -8.29 -6.24 18.05
C GLY A 94 -7.79 -6.82 16.72
N ALA A 95 -8.30 -6.35 15.60
CA ALA A 95 -7.83 -6.77 14.27
C ALA A 95 -6.51 -6.10 13.87
N TYR A 96 -6.30 -4.87 14.29
CA TYR A 96 -5.08 -4.07 14.11
C TYR A 96 -5.06 -2.90 15.10
N PRO A 97 -3.87 -2.41 15.51
CA PRO A 97 -3.76 -1.25 16.39
C PRO A 97 -4.17 0.07 15.71
N GLY A 98 -3.88 0.18 14.41
CA GLY A 98 -4.21 1.36 13.63
C GLY A 98 -4.23 1.12 12.13
N CYS A 99 -4.83 2.07 11.40
CA CYS A 99 -4.95 1.97 9.93
C CYS A 99 -5.04 3.34 9.27
N GLN A 100 -4.84 3.36 7.95
CA GLN A 100 -5.11 4.49 7.06
C GLN A 100 -6.09 4.04 5.98
N VAL A 101 -7.02 4.92 5.61
CA VAL A 101 -8.00 4.69 4.55
C VAL A 101 -8.03 5.88 3.62
N VAL A 102 -7.88 5.63 2.31
CA VAL A 102 -8.00 6.65 1.27
C VAL A 102 -8.98 6.18 0.21
N VAL A 103 -9.87 7.07 -0.21
CA VAL A 103 -10.77 6.89 -1.35
C VAL A 103 -10.64 8.09 -2.27
N LEU A 104 -10.28 7.83 -3.53
CA LEU A 104 -10.31 8.82 -4.60
C LEU A 104 -11.47 8.50 -5.55
N LYS A 105 -12.13 9.54 -6.05
CA LYS A 105 -13.11 9.47 -7.14
C LYS A 105 -12.73 10.48 -8.21
N ASP A 106 -12.57 10.01 -9.44
CA ASP A 106 -12.18 10.85 -10.58
C ASP A 106 -10.92 11.72 -10.29
N GLY A 107 -9.94 11.11 -9.61
CA GLY A 107 -8.67 11.74 -9.22
C GLY A 107 -8.76 12.67 -8.01
N ARG A 108 -9.88 12.73 -7.31
CA ARG A 108 -10.10 13.66 -6.19
C ARG A 108 -10.34 12.91 -4.89
N GLU A 109 -9.79 13.45 -3.80
CA GLU A 109 -9.89 12.85 -2.48
C GLU A 109 -11.29 13.02 -1.88
N MET A 110 -12.04 11.90 -1.81
CA MET A 110 -13.36 11.86 -1.17
C MET A 110 -13.26 11.51 0.31
N TYR A 111 -12.23 10.75 0.66
CA TYR A 111 -12.02 10.28 2.01
C TYR A 111 -10.54 10.02 2.24
N ASN A 112 -9.99 10.53 3.36
CA ASN A 112 -8.61 10.30 3.76
C ASN A 112 -8.51 10.46 5.28
N LYS A 113 -8.44 9.33 6.00
CA LYS A 113 -8.35 9.31 7.46
C LYS A 113 -7.37 8.26 7.97
N ALA A 114 -6.81 8.54 9.13
CA ALA A 114 -6.00 7.63 9.93
C ALA A 114 -6.70 7.35 11.26
N PHE A 115 -6.58 6.12 11.77
CA PHE A 115 -7.25 5.63 12.95
C PHE A 115 -6.29 4.87 13.86
N GLY A 116 -6.55 4.96 15.18
CA GLY A 116 -5.83 4.18 16.18
C GLY A 116 -4.39 4.64 16.41
N THR A 117 -3.55 3.70 16.76
CA THR A 117 -2.18 3.94 17.23
C THR A 117 -1.19 3.00 16.54
N HIS A 118 0.11 3.31 16.62
CA HIS A 118 1.18 2.49 16.05
C HIS A 118 1.24 1.08 16.66
N VAL A 119 0.98 0.98 17.95
CA VAL A 119 0.98 -0.25 18.76
C VAL A 119 -0.27 -0.27 19.62
N TRP A 120 -0.63 -1.42 20.19
CA TRP A 120 -1.73 -1.50 21.12
C TRP A 120 -1.49 -0.64 22.36
N ASN A 121 -2.52 0.10 22.80
CA ASN A 121 -2.49 0.84 24.07
C ASN A 121 -2.57 -0.17 25.24
N GLU A 122 -1.41 -0.50 25.78
CA GLU A 122 -1.33 -1.25 27.03
C GLU A 122 -1.27 -0.27 28.21
N ALA A 123 -1.74 -0.70 29.39
CA ALA A 123 -1.73 0.15 30.57
C ALA A 123 -0.31 0.66 30.87
N GLY A 124 -0.12 1.97 30.81
CA GLY A 124 1.18 2.63 31.04
C GLY A 124 2.01 2.88 29.78
N SER A 125 1.60 2.44 28.59
CA SER A 125 2.26 2.80 27.33
C SER A 125 1.62 4.05 26.70
N LYS A 126 2.46 4.98 26.21
CA LYS A 126 2.01 6.14 25.44
C LYS A 126 2.14 5.80 23.97
N ALA A 127 1.19 5.01 23.42
CA ALA A 127 1.19 4.66 22.02
C ALA A 127 0.99 5.89 21.13
N LEU A 128 1.81 6.05 20.09
CA LEU A 128 1.71 7.16 19.15
C LEU A 128 0.45 7.01 18.30
N PRO A 129 -0.37 8.05 18.13
CA PRO A 129 -1.51 8.01 17.20
C PRO A 129 -1.00 7.90 15.76
N VAL A 130 -1.72 7.14 14.93
CA VAL A 130 -1.42 7.05 13.51
C VAL A 130 -1.77 8.37 12.83
N LYS A 131 -0.84 8.86 12.02
CA LYS A 131 -1.00 10.03 11.15
C LYS A 131 -1.16 9.57 9.70
N LYS A 132 -1.76 10.40 8.85
CA LYS A 132 -1.85 10.16 7.39
C LYS A 132 -0.47 10.05 6.73
N THR A 133 0.54 10.66 7.34
CA THR A 133 1.93 10.68 6.86
C THR A 133 2.78 9.52 7.37
N ASP A 134 2.26 8.68 8.27
CA ASP A 134 3.02 7.53 8.76
C ASP A 134 3.07 6.43 7.70
N VAL A 135 4.21 5.75 7.60
CA VAL A 135 4.39 4.72 6.59
C VAL A 135 4.22 3.32 7.16
N TYR A 136 3.65 2.46 6.35
CA TYR A 136 3.42 1.05 6.62
C TYR A 136 4.30 0.17 5.73
N ASP A 137 4.73 -0.98 6.23
CA ASP A 137 5.14 -2.08 5.38
C ASP A 137 3.93 -2.56 4.57
N ILE A 138 3.91 -2.28 3.27
CA ILE A 138 2.77 -2.58 2.41
C ILE A 138 2.76 -4.01 1.87
N ALA A 139 3.74 -4.83 2.29
CA ALA A 139 3.85 -6.24 1.95
C ALA A 139 3.70 -6.50 0.44
N SER A 140 2.79 -7.38 0.04
CA SER A 140 2.61 -7.74 -1.37
C SER A 140 2.06 -6.64 -2.27
N LEU A 141 1.62 -5.49 -1.75
CA LEU A 141 1.39 -4.32 -2.61
C LEU A 141 2.69 -3.85 -3.30
N THR A 142 3.87 -4.21 -2.76
CA THR A 142 5.17 -4.06 -3.43
C THR A 142 5.14 -4.61 -4.85
N LYS A 143 4.46 -5.74 -5.08
CA LYS A 143 4.36 -6.35 -6.42
C LYS A 143 3.75 -5.42 -7.45
N THR A 144 2.71 -4.67 -7.07
CA THR A 144 1.96 -3.79 -7.98
C THR A 144 2.42 -2.34 -7.92
N THR A 145 2.95 -1.89 -6.79
CA THR A 145 3.39 -0.50 -6.57
C THR A 145 4.88 -0.29 -6.90
N ALA A 146 5.63 -1.39 -7.07
CA ALA A 146 7.05 -1.37 -7.41
C ALA A 146 7.36 -2.26 -8.63
N THR A 147 7.44 -3.57 -8.46
CA THR A 147 7.96 -4.49 -9.46
C THR A 147 7.17 -4.44 -10.77
N LEU A 148 5.85 -4.40 -10.69
CA LEU A 148 4.99 -4.31 -11.88
C LEU A 148 5.21 -3.00 -12.63
N LEU A 149 5.34 -1.87 -11.92
CA LEU A 149 5.62 -0.58 -12.56
C LEU A 149 6.95 -0.62 -13.33
N ALA A 150 7.99 -1.21 -12.75
CA ALA A 150 9.29 -1.37 -13.41
C ALA A 150 9.18 -2.26 -14.66
N VAL A 151 8.46 -3.37 -14.58
CA VAL A 151 8.19 -4.26 -15.72
C VAL A 151 7.36 -3.54 -16.79
N MET A 152 6.32 -2.81 -16.42
CA MET A 152 5.51 -2.00 -17.34
C MET A 152 6.35 -0.95 -18.05
N LYS A 153 7.30 -0.31 -17.36
CA LYS A 153 8.19 0.70 -17.94
C LYS A 153 9.14 0.10 -18.98
N LEU A 154 9.67 -1.09 -18.71
CA LEU A 154 10.50 -1.83 -19.67
C LEU A 154 9.69 -2.29 -20.88
N TYR A 155 8.46 -2.76 -20.67
CA TYR A 155 7.54 -3.14 -21.74
C TYR A 155 7.15 -1.92 -22.60
N ASP A 156 6.81 -0.81 -21.98
CA ASP A 156 6.46 0.45 -22.64
C ASP A 156 7.58 0.99 -23.55
N GLY A 157 8.83 0.83 -23.10
CA GLY A 157 10.02 1.20 -23.86
C GLY A 157 10.49 0.14 -24.86
N GLY A 158 9.74 -0.94 -25.12
CA GLY A 158 10.11 -2.02 -26.05
C GLY A 158 11.34 -2.82 -25.61
N ARG A 159 11.73 -2.73 -24.34
CA ARG A 159 12.90 -3.41 -23.77
C ARG A 159 12.59 -4.79 -23.20
N LEU A 160 11.33 -5.18 -23.21
CA LEU A 160 10.78 -6.41 -22.64
C LEU A 160 9.46 -6.74 -23.35
N ASN A 161 9.22 -8.03 -23.66
CA ASN A 161 7.92 -8.53 -24.11
C ASN A 161 7.34 -9.54 -23.11
N LEU A 162 6.02 -9.68 -23.07
CA LEU A 162 5.35 -10.63 -22.16
C LEU A 162 5.65 -12.09 -22.52
N THR A 163 6.00 -12.37 -23.77
CA THR A 163 6.34 -13.71 -24.28
C THR A 163 7.81 -14.06 -24.16
N ASP A 164 8.65 -13.10 -23.77
CA ASP A 164 10.08 -13.34 -23.61
C ASP A 164 10.33 -14.35 -22.49
N ARG A 165 11.31 -15.21 -22.68
CA ARG A 165 11.78 -16.11 -21.63
C ARG A 165 12.61 -15.34 -20.63
N VAL A 166 12.36 -15.56 -19.35
CA VAL A 166 13.10 -14.90 -18.27
C VAL A 166 14.59 -15.29 -18.32
N SER A 167 14.89 -16.51 -18.78
CA SER A 167 16.25 -16.99 -18.96
C SER A 167 17.06 -16.23 -20.03
N ASP A 168 16.40 -15.54 -20.98
CA ASP A 168 17.08 -14.70 -21.96
C ASP A 168 17.71 -13.46 -21.30
N TYR A 169 17.23 -13.07 -20.11
CA TYR A 169 17.75 -11.96 -19.31
C TYR A 169 18.53 -12.41 -18.07
N LEU A 170 18.27 -13.64 -17.59
CA LEU A 170 18.89 -14.24 -16.42
C LEU A 170 19.63 -15.52 -16.80
N PRO A 171 20.91 -15.43 -17.22
CA PRO A 171 21.67 -16.56 -17.73
C PRO A 171 21.76 -17.76 -16.77
N PHE A 172 21.69 -17.55 -15.46
CA PHE A 172 21.71 -18.62 -14.46
C PHE A 172 20.49 -19.56 -14.53
N LEU A 173 19.46 -19.23 -15.32
CA LEU A 173 18.29 -20.09 -15.57
C LEU A 173 18.38 -20.90 -16.86
N GLN A 174 19.38 -20.68 -17.73
CA GLN A 174 19.46 -21.26 -19.07
C GLN A 174 19.51 -22.79 -19.05
N ASP A 175 20.29 -23.37 -18.14
CA ASP A 175 20.50 -24.82 -18.05
C ASP A 175 19.66 -25.46 -16.93
N THR A 176 18.48 -24.89 -16.66
CA THR A 176 17.58 -25.35 -15.60
C THR A 176 16.19 -25.70 -16.18
N ASP A 177 15.36 -26.36 -15.38
CA ASP A 177 13.95 -26.61 -15.70
C ASP A 177 13.14 -25.31 -15.86
N LYS A 178 13.69 -24.14 -15.45
CA LYS A 178 13.08 -22.80 -15.51
C LYS A 178 13.35 -22.06 -16.82
N LYS A 179 14.15 -22.64 -17.72
CA LYS A 179 14.56 -22.04 -19.00
C LYS A 179 13.41 -21.46 -19.81
N ASN A 180 12.26 -22.13 -19.81
CA ASN A 180 11.11 -21.77 -20.65
C ASN A 180 10.03 -20.99 -19.89
N ILE A 181 10.32 -20.43 -18.72
CA ILE A 181 9.39 -19.56 -18.03
C ILE A 181 9.33 -18.21 -18.74
N THR A 182 8.12 -17.75 -19.06
CA THR A 182 7.90 -16.44 -19.67
C THR A 182 7.59 -15.37 -18.64
N VAL A 183 7.82 -14.11 -18.99
CA VAL A 183 7.45 -12.94 -18.19
C VAL A 183 5.96 -12.96 -17.84
N ARG A 184 5.10 -13.30 -18.81
CA ARG A 184 3.65 -13.45 -18.63
C ARG A 184 3.31 -14.47 -17.56
N GLU A 185 3.95 -15.65 -17.57
CA GLU A 185 3.70 -16.70 -16.59
C GLU A 185 4.10 -16.28 -15.17
N LEU A 186 5.18 -15.51 -15.01
CA LEU A 186 5.54 -14.93 -13.71
C LEU A 186 4.47 -13.94 -13.21
N LEU A 187 4.05 -13.01 -14.07
CA LEU A 187 3.05 -11.99 -13.72
C LEU A 187 1.68 -12.61 -13.38
N MET A 188 1.31 -13.71 -14.02
CA MET A 188 0.04 -14.41 -13.77
C MET A 188 0.11 -15.47 -12.68
N HIS A 189 1.29 -15.69 -12.08
CA HIS A 189 1.53 -16.78 -11.12
C HIS A 189 1.23 -18.17 -11.68
N GLU A 190 1.63 -18.43 -12.93
CA GLU A 190 1.36 -19.66 -13.67
C GLU A 190 2.63 -20.42 -14.09
N SER A 191 3.76 -20.00 -13.54
CA SER A 191 5.10 -20.50 -13.94
C SER A 191 5.48 -21.85 -13.37
N GLY A 192 4.74 -22.39 -12.41
CA GLY A 192 5.12 -23.62 -11.69
C GLY A 192 6.08 -23.40 -10.52
N LEU A 193 6.53 -22.17 -10.27
CA LEU A 193 7.37 -21.83 -9.12
C LEU A 193 6.63 -22.04 -7.80
N PRO A 194 7.35 -22.34 -6.70
CA PRO A 194 6.76 -22.43 -5.37
C PRO A 194 6.21 -21.07 -4.90
N SER A 195 5.31 -21.09 -3.92
CA SER A 195 4.73 -19.86 -3.37
C SER A 195 5.77 -18.98 -2.69
N THR A 196 6.68 -19.60 -1.94
CA THR A 196 7.79 -18.92 -1.24
C THR A 196 8.98 -19.85 -1.09
N LEU A 197 10.15 -19.28 -0.88
CA LEU A 197 11.38 -19.96 -0.48
C LEU A 197 11.91 -19.28 0.78
N LEU A 198 12.27 -20.07 1.77
CA LEU A 198 12.75 -19.58 3.05
C LEU A 198 14.29 -19.45 3.00
N PHE A 199 14.79 -18.39 2.36
CA PHE A 199 16.22 -18.16 2.14
C PHE A 199 17.03 -18.15 3.44
N TYR A 200 16.45 -17.74 4.55
CA TYR A 200 17.13 -17.73 5.83
C TYR A 200 17.60 -19.11 6.29
N GLN A 201 17.03 -20.19 5.77
CA GLN A 201 17.47 -21.55 6.10
C GLN A 201 18.92 -21.79 5.64
N GLU A 202 19.29 -21.22 4.48
CA GLU A 202 20.66 -21.31 3.97
C GLU A 202 21.65 -20.51 4.83
N ALA A 203 21.16 -19.59 5.65
CA ALA A 203 21.99 -18.77 6.53
C ALA A 203 22.22 -19.40 7.92
N ILE A 204 21.40 -20.38 8.32
CA ILE A 204 21.46 -21.01 9.63
C ILE A 204 22.54 -22.10 9.64
N ASP A 205 23.36 -22.12 10.69
CA ASP A 205 24.31 -23.17 10.97
C ASP A 205 23.58 -24.39 11.57
N GLU A 206 23.48 -25.48 10.81
CA GLU A 206 22.76 -26.68 11.21
C GLU A 206 23.40 -27.39 12.41
N GLU A 207 24.71 -27.20 12.67
CA GLU A 207 25.41 -27.73 13.83
C GLU A 207 25.18 -26.90 15.10
N SER A 208 24.54 -25.73 14.96
CA SER A 208 24.35 -24.79 16.08
C SER A 208 23.18 -25.14 17.01
N TYR A 209 22.35 -26.11 16.63
CA TYR A 209 21.19 -26.55 17.42
C TYR A 209 21.07 -28.09 17.43
N THR A 210 20.45 -28.63 18.49
CA THR A 210 20.25 -30.07 18.60
C THR A 210 18.84 -30.48 18.17
N GLY A 211 18.74 -31.49 17.34
CA GLY A 211 17.47 -32.04 16.85
C GLY A 211 16.96 -31.31 15.62
N THR A 212 15.66 -31.04 15.55
CA THR A 212 15.04 -30.34 14.41
C THR A 212 14.91 -28.84 14.68
N LEU A 213 15.03 -28.03 13.63
CA LEU A 213 14.80 -26.59 13.72
C LEU A 213 13.29 -26.25 13.87
N PHE A 214 12.42 -27.07 13.29
CA PHE A 214 10.97 -26.86 13.27
C PHE A 214 10.18 -28.06 13.79
N LYS A 215 9.03 -27.78 14.42
CA LYS A 215 8.03 -28.77 14.83
C LYS A 215 6.61 -28.29 14.60
N ALA A 216 5.68 -29.25 14.46
CA ALA A 216 4.27 -28.97 14.29
C ALA A 216 3.56 -28.56 15.61
N ARG A 217 4.19 -28.75 16.76
CA ARG A 217 3.67 -28.38 18.09
C ARG A 217 4.79 -27.76 18.93
N PRO A 218 4.45 -26.80 19.82
CA PRO A 218 5.45 -26.21 20.72
C PRO A 218 5.98 -27.24 21.72
N ASP A 219 7.24 -27.05 22.13
CA ASP A 219 7.86 -27.71 23.27
C ASP A 219 8.89 -26.76 23.91
N ALA A 220 9.62 -27.22 24.92
CA ALA A 220 10.62 -26.41 25.63
C ALA A 220 11.74 -25.82 24.73
N ARG A 221 12.01 -26.43 23.57
CA ARG A 221 13.00 -25.96 22.60
C ARG A 221 12.35 -25.17 21.45
N HIS A 222 11.15 -25.56 21.02
CA HIS A 222 10.43 -24.97 19.89
C HIS A 222 9.36 -24.00 20.40
N SER A 223 9.78 -22.84 20.88
CA SER A 223 8.94 -21.83 21.52
C SER A 223 8.49 -20.70 20.57
N ALA A 224 9.24 -20.47 19.49
CA ALA A 224 8.95 -19.40 18.53
C ALA A 224 7.93 -19.87 17.47
N ARG A 225 6.72 -19.30 17.49
CA ARG A 225 5.70 -19.61 16.48
C ARG A 225 6.02 -18.87 15.18
N ILE A 226 6.26 -19.60 14.10
CA ILE A 226 6.60 -19.09 12.77
C ILE A 226 5.62 -19.49 11.68
N GLY A 227 4.64 -20.32 12.01
CA GLY A 227 3.62 -20.81 11.10
C GLY A 227 2.30 -21.08 11.82
N ARG A 228 1.23 -21.32 11.06
CA ARG A 228 -0.07 -21.67 11.62
C ARG A 228 0.02 -22.88 12.55
N GLN A 229 0.82 -23.87 12.15
CA GLN A 229 1.11 -25.10 12.89
C GLN A 229 2.62 -25.39 12.81
N THR A 230 3.46 -24.37 13.05
CA THR A 230 4.90 -24.52 12.98
C THR A 230 5.56 -23.67 14.06
N TRP A 231 6.38 -24.32 14.87
CA TRP A 231 7.19 -23.69 15.90
C TRP A 231 8.67 -23.94 15.61
N ALA A 232 9.49 -22.93 15.81
CA ALA A 232 10.91 -22.97 15.60
C ALA A 232 11.68 -22.98 16.91
N ASN A 233 12.86 -23.59 16.87
CA ASN A 233 13.85 -23.47 17.94
C ASN A 233 14.60 -22.13 17.76
N PRO A 234 14.43 -21.13 18.63
CA PRO A 234 15.10 -19.84 18.50
C PRO A 234 16.57 -19.87 18.92
N LYS A 235 17.06 -21.00 19.46
CA LYS A 235 18.46 -21.17 19.90
C LYS A 235 19.28 -21.76 18.77
N PHE A 236 19.57 -20.96 17.75
CA PHE A 236 20.47 -21.26 16.65
C PHE A 236 21.49 -20.13 16.46
N ARG A 237 22.51 -20.38 15.66
CA ARG A 237 23.47 -19.38 15.17
C ARG A 237 23.41 -19.32 13.65
N PHE A 238 23.69 -18.16 13.09
CA PHE A 238 24.00 -18.04 11.69
C PHE A 238 25.39 -18.59 11.40
N ARG A 239 25.61 -19.04 10.16
CA ARG A 239 26.91 -19.56 9.73
C ARG A 239 28.00 -18.53 9.95
N GLN A 240 29.16 -18.99 10.34
CA GLN A 240 30.32 -18.15 10.59
C GLN A 240 30.70 -17.32 9.37
N GLY A 241 30.99 -16.04 9.53
CA GLY A 241 31.36 -15.13 8.45
C GLY A 241 30.20 -14.66 7.56
N LEU A 242 28.94 -15.13 7.81
CA LEU A 242 27.80 -14.72 7.00
C LEU A 242 27.10 -13.48 7.54
N THR A 243 27.16 -13.22 8.82
CA THR A 243 26.47 -12.10 9.47
C THR A 243 27.40 -11.18 10.24
N SER A 244 26.99 -9.90 10.35
CA SER A 244 27.63 -8.88 11.18
C SER A 244 26.58 -8.10 11.96
N LYS A 245 26.97 -7.54 13.11
CA LYS A 245 26.13 -6.62 13.90
C LYS A 245 26.15 -5.19 13.36
N VAL A 246 27.14 -4.87 12.52
CA VAL A 246 27.37 -3.54 11.96
C VAL A 246 27.57 -3.63 10.46
N GLN A 247 27.24 -2.56 9.75
CA GLN A 247 27.49 -2.43 8.33
C GLN A 247 28.99 -2.32 8.05
N THR A 248 29.45 -3.04 7.05
CA THR A 248 30.79 -2.90 6.47
C THR A 248 30.71 -3.03 4.94
N PRO A 249 31.80 -2.81 4.18
CA PRO A 249 31.78 -3.00 2.72
C PRO A 249 31.38 -4.41 2.26
N GLU A 250 31.55 -5.41 3.11
CA GLU A 250 31.19 -6.81 2.82
C GLU A 250 29.76 -7.15 3.29
N TYR A 251 29.35 -6.57 4.42
CA TYR A 251 28.04 -6.79 5.05
C TYR A 251 27.12 -5.60 4.77
N THR A 252 26.49 -5.61 3.60
CA THR A 252 25.67 -4.51 3.08
C THR A 252 24.18 -4.78 3.11
N MET A 253 23.76 -6.03 3.28
CA MET A 253 22.36 -6.46 3.24
C MET A 253 21.75 -6.38 4.64
N GLN A 254 21.05 -5.30 4.94
CA GLN A 254 20.47 -5.07 6.26
C GLN A 254 19.18 -5.87 6.46
N VAL A 255 19.12 -6.66 7.53
CA VAL A 255 17.97 -7.51 7.91
C VAL A 255 17.20 -6.96 9.12
N SER A 256 17.95 -6.32 10.05
CA SER A 256 17.41 -5.61 11.21
C SER A 256 18.40 -4.57 11.72
N ASP A 257 18.10 -3.89 12.83
CA ASP A 257 18.98 -2.89 13.46
C ASP A 257 20.42 -3.42 13.70
N SER A 258 20.55 -4.70 14.05
CA SER A 258 21.81 -5.32 14.43
C SER A 258 22.12 -6.62 13.68
N LEU A 259 21.54 -6.79 12.50
CA LEU A 259 21.78 -7.97 11.66
C LEU A 259 21.99 -7.55 10.22
N TRP A 260 23.20 -7.76 9.73
CA TRP A 260 23.63 -7.50 8.37
C TRP A 260 24.15 -8.80 7.76
N LEU A 261 23.74 -9.13 6.53
CA LEU A 261 24.26 -10.26 5.78
C LEU A 261 25.40 -9.82 4.86
N ASN A 262 26.33 -10.75 4.66
CA ASN A 262 27.35 -10.61 3.64
C ASN A 262 26.70 -10.57 2.25
N ARG A 263 27.14 -9.65 1.41
CA ARG A 263 26.61 -9.47 0.04
C ARG A 263 26.73 -10.73 -0.82
N SER A 264 27.65 -11.65 -0.52
CA SER A 264 27.78 -12.94 -1.21
C SER A 264 26.53 -13.83 -1.06
N PHE A 265 25.73 -13.62 -0.02
CA PHE A 265 24.48 -14.37 0.20
C PHE A 265 23.50 -14.26 -0.97
N LYS A 266 23.61 -13.19 -1.80
CA LYS A 266 22.84 -13.06 -3.03
C LYS A 266 22.99 -14.28 -3.95
N GLN A 267 24.19 -14.81 -4.09
CA GLN A 267 24.44 -15.99 -4.92
C GLN A 267 23.74 -17.23 -4.35
N GLU A 268 23.71 -17.36 -3.02
CA GLU A 268 23.10 -18.51 -2.35
C GLU A 268 21.58 -18.53 -2.50
N TYR A 269 20.90 -17.42 -2.30
CA TYR A 269 19.44 -17.40 -2.47
C TYR A 269 19.02 -17.54 -3.95
N LEU A 270 19.83 -17.07 -4.91
CA LEU A 270 19.59 -17.32 -6.32
C LEU A 270 19.82 -18.81 -6.66
N GLN A 271 20.87 -19.42 -6.11
CA GLN A 271 21.12 -20.85 -6.27
C GLN A 271 19.96 -21.69 -5.70
N LYS A 272 19.42 -21.30 -4.53
CA LYS A 272 18.22 -21.93 -3.97
C LYS A 272 17.03 -21.91 -4.91
N ILE A 273 16.84 -20.80 -5.67
CA ILE A 273 15.80 -20.73 -6.71
C ILE A 273 16.10 -21.72 -7.83
N VAL A 274 17.36 -21.78 -8.28
CA VAL A 274 17.81 -22.71 -9.34
C VAL A 274 17.57 -24.17 -8.95
N ASP A 275 17.95 -24.56 -7.75
CA ASP A 275 17.90 -25.94 -7.26
C ASP A 275 16.47 -26.41 -6.91
N THR A 276 15.53 -25.47 -6.71
CA THR A 276 14.15 -25.83 -6.39
C THR A 276 13.41 -26.28 -7.66
N PRO A 277 12.94 -27.53 -7.75
CA PRO A 277 12.29 -28.02 -8.96
C PRO A 277 10.96 -27.31 -9.23
N LEU A 278 10.66 -27.11 -10.51
CA LEU A 278 9.35 -26.63 -10.95
C LEU A 278 8.26 -27.69 -10.68
N ARG A 279 7.08 -27.19 -10.41
CA ARG A 279 5.84 -27.97 -10.40
C ARG A 279 5.06 -27.74 -11.69
N ASP A 280 3.94 -28.43 -11.84
CA ASP A 280 3.04 -28.22 -12.98
C ASP A 280 2.68 -26.75 -13.15
N LYS A 281 2.65 -26.29 -14.40
CA LYS A 281 2.22 -24.94 -14.79
C LYS A 281 0.71 -24.79 -14.58
N ARG A 282 0.32 -24.32 -13.40
CA ARG A 282 -1.04 -23.96 -13.01
C ARG A 282 -1.00 -22.75 -12.11
N TYR A 283 -2.14 -22.12 -11.89
CA TYR A 283 -2.19 -21.02 -10.95
C TYR A 283 -1.68 -21.43 -9.56
N ARG A 284 -0.65 -20.75 -9.12
CA ARG A 284 -0.12 -20.80 -7.76
C ARG A 284 0.53 -19.47 -7.44
N TYR A 285 -0.09 -18.70 -6.54
CA TYR A 285 0.49 -17.44 -6.07
C TYR A 285 1.95 -17.65 -5.65
N SER A 286 2.87 -16.94 -6.31
CA SER A 286 4.31 -17.11 -6.10
C SER A 286 4.99 -15.77 -5.86
N CYS A 287 5.62 -15.63 -4.69
CA CYS A 287 6.56 -14.56 -4.38
C CYS A 287 7.85 -14.70 -5.17
N VAL A 288 8.30 -15.96 -5.41
CA VAL A 288 9.55 -16.27 -6.13
C VAL A 288 9.52 -15.71 -7.57
N GLY A 289 8.35 -15.74 -8.21
CA GLY A 289 8.20 -15.15 -9.55
C GLY A 289 8.49 -13.66 -9.59
N PHE A 290 8.08 -12.93 -8.57
CA PHE A 290 8.35 -11.48 -8.46
C PHE A 290 9.79 -11.16 -8.06
N ILE A 291 10.46 -12.06 -7.33
CA ILE A 291 11.90 -11.98 -7.08
C ILE A 291 12.67 -12.13 -8.41
N LEU A 292 12.28 -13.07 -9.28
CA LEU A 292 12.89 -13.21 -10.61
C LEU A 292 12.60 -12.00 -11.52
N LEU A 293 11.39 -11.41 -11.44
CA LEU A 293 11.07 -10.17 -12.17
C LEU A 293 11.94 -8.99 -11.69
N GLN A 294 12.24 -8.88 -10.39
CA GLN A 294 13.20 -7.90 -9.89
C GLN A 294 14.59 -8.13 -10.51
N GLN A 295 15.11 -9.35 -10.47
CA GLN A 295 16.43 -9.67 -11.04
C GLN A 295 16.48 -9.33 -12.53
N LEU A 296 15.38 -9.59 -13.27
CA LEU A 296 15.24 -9.23 -14.68
C LEU A 296 15.30 -7.71 -14.87
N VAL A 297 14.57 -6.94 -14.07
CA VAL A 297 14.60 -5.46 -14.14
C VAL A 297 16.00 -4.95 -13.86
N GLU A 298 16.67 -5.44 -12.82
CA GLU A 298 18.04 -5.04 -12.46
C GLU A 298 19.03 -5.40 -13.59
N ALA A 299 18.93 -6.60 -14.18
CA ALA A 299 19.76 -7.01 -15.33
C ALA A 299 19.53 -6.12 -16.57
N ARG A 300 18.29 -5.72 -16.83
CA ARG A 300 17.94 -4.91 -18.01
C ARG A 300 18.27 -3.43 -17.85
N THR A 301 18.29 -2.93 -16.62
CA THR A 301 18.51 -1.49 -16.35
C THR A 301 19.93 -1.18 -15.91
N GLY A 302 20.64 -2.15 -15.34
CA GLY A 302 21.93 -1.95 -14.69
C GLY A 302 21.82 -1.19 -13.36
N MET A 303 20.59 -0.99 -12.85
CA MET A 303 20.30 -0.28 -11.61
C MET A 303 19.63 -1.23 -10.62
N SER A 304 19.81 -0.98 -9.33
CA SER A 304 19.01 -1.66 -8.31
C SER A 304 17.52 -1.27 -8.43
N MET A 305 16.63 -2.13 -7.95
CA MET A 305 15.18 -1.91 -8.07
C MET A 305 14.74 -0.62 -7.39
N ASP A 306 15.25 -0.33 -6.20
CA ASP A 306 14.93 0.88 -5.44
C ASP A 306 15.39 2.16 -6.17
N GLU A 307 16.61 2.18 -6.72
CA GLU A 307 17.12 3.30 -7.50
C GLU A 307 16.33 3.51 -8.80
N TYR A 308 16.01 2.43 -9.51
CA TYR A 308 15.25 2.52 -10.75
C TYR A 308 13.84 3.08 -10.52
N LEU A 309 13.14 2.60 -9.50
CA LEU A 309 11.79 3.09 -9.17
C LEU A 309 11.80 4.53 -8.65
N ALA A 310 12.77 4.89 -7.83
CA ALA A 310 12.95 6.27 -7.39
C ALA A 310 13.13 7.22 -8.57
N LYS A 311 13.98 6.86 -9.53
CA LYS A 311 14.26 7.66 -10.73
C LYS A 311 13.06 7.77 -11.68
N GLU A 312 12.43 6.66 -12.01
CA GLU A 312 11.40 6.62 -13.06
C GLU A 312 10.00 7.00 -12.57
N PHE A 313 9.71 6.78 -11.27
CA PHE A 313 8.37 6.97 -10.72
C PHE A 313 8.35 7.83 -9.45
N TYR A 314 8.96 7.41 -8.35
CA TYR A 314 8.65 7.99 -7.05
C TYR A 314 9.08 9.45 -6.92
N THR A 315 10.31 9.79 -7.26
CA THR A 315 10.78 11.18 -7.24
C THR A 315 10.01 12.07 -8.21
N PRO A 316 9.80 11.65 -9.49
CA PRO A 316 9.02 12.45 -10.43
C PRO A 316 7.53 12.61 -10.08
N MET A 317 6.95 11.69 -9.28
CA MET A 317 5.57 11.75 -8.80
C MET A 317 5.45 12.50 -7.46
N GLY A 318 6.56 12.96 -6.88
CA GLY A 318 6.56 13.60 -5.57
C GLY A 318 6.17 12.65 -4.42
N LEU A 319 6.52 11.36 -4.53
CA LEU A 319 6.29 10.38 -3.47
C LEU A 319 7.48 10.39 -2.51
N GLU A 320 7.39 11.21 -1.48
CA GLU A 320 8.50 11.43 -0.53
C GLU A 320 8.56 10.39 0.59
N ARG A 321 7.47 9.63 0.74
CA ARG A 321 7.31 8.64 1.82
C ARG A 321 7.21 7.20 1.30
N THR A 322 7.38 7.00 0.00
CA THR A 322 7.37 5.68 -0.64
C THR A 322 8.78 5.26 -1.01
N GLY A 323 9.18 4.10 -0.53
CA GLY A 323 10.51 3.55 -0.86
C GLY A 323 10.83 2.28 -0.09
N TYR A 324 11.88 1.63 -0.53
CA TYR A 324 12.52 0.55 0.20
C TYR A 324 13.43 1.12 1.28
N LEU A 325 13.69 0.32 2.33
CA LEU A 325 14.63 0.69 3.40
C LEU A 325 14.34 2.07 4.00
N PRO A 326 13.12 2.30 4.52
CA PRO A 326 12.61 3.63 4.86
C PRO A 326 13.44 4.37 5.91
N LEU A 327 14.21 3.67 6.75
CA LEU A 327 15.12 4.28 7.72
C LEU A 327 16.27 5.08 7.09
N ARG A 328 16.47 4.96 5.76
CA ARG A 328 17.47 5.77 5.03
C ARG A 328 16.99 7.21 4.78
N PHE A 329 15.69 7.46 4.80
CA PHE A 329 15.10 8.76 4.45
C PHE A 329 13.97 9.23 5.38
N LEU A 330 13.49 8.37 6.30
CA LEU A 330 12.47 8.70 7.30
C LEU A 330 12.98 8.44 8.70
N LYS A 331 12.39 9.14 9.67
CA LYS A 331 12.60 8.85 11.09
C LYS A 331 11.83 7.59 11.49
N LYS A 332 12.37 6.83 12.44
CA LYS A 332 11.76 5.59 12.93
C LYS A 332 10.35 5.82 13.51
N GLU A 333 10.12 6.96 14.14
CA GLU A 333 8.83 7.37 14.71
C GLU A 333 7.72 7.60 13.67
N ASP A 334 8.08 7.85 12.41
CA ASP A 334 7.14 8.00 11.28
C ASP A 334 6.78 6.64 10.62
N ILE A 335 7.33 5.55 11.13
CA ILE A 335 7.15 4.21 10.56
C ILE A 335 6.35 3.37 11.56
N VAL A 336 5.25 2.79 11.09
CA VAL A 336 4.40 1.92 11.91
C VAL A 336 5.06 0.55 12.05
N PRO A 337 5.21 -0.01 13.27
CA PRO A 337 5.73 -1.37 13.46
C PRO A 337 4.85 -2.41 12.77
N SER A 338 5.46 -3.37 12.07
CA SER A 338 4.72 -4.38 11.31
C SER A 338 4.45 -5.67 12.12
N SER A 339 5.39 -6.13 12.93
CA SER A 339 5.27 -7.35 13.74
C SER A 339 6.39 -7.48 14.77
N THR A 340 6.28 -8.45 15.66
CA THR A 340 7.41 -8.92 16.46
C THR A 340 7.91 -10.25 15.89
N ASP A 341 9.21 -10.32 15.57
CA ASP A 341 9.85 -11.54 15.08
C ASP A 341 10.52 -12.28 16.25
N PRO A 342 9.95 -13.39 16.71
CA PRO A 342 10.50 -14.12 17.86
C PRO A 342 11.64 -15.09 17.49
N PHE A 343 11.93 -15.24 16.20
CA PHE A 343 12.80 -16.31 15.70
C PHE A 343 14.10 -15.80 15.08
N LEU A 344 14.01 -15.12 13.93
CA LEU A 344 15.19 -14.74 13.14
C LEU A 344 15.86 -13.47 13.66
N ARG A 345 15.08 -12.40 13.79
CA ARG A 345 15.55 -11.05 14.13
C ARG A 345 15.40 -10.73 15.62
N LYS A 346 14.53 -11.46 16.32
CA LYS A 346 14.28 -11.39 17.78
C LYS A 346 14.01 -9.97 18.27
N THR A 347 13.24 -9.21 17.49
CA THR A 347 12.92 -7.81 17.75
C THR A 347 11.59 -7.44 17.12
N THR A 348 11.05 -6.29 17.52
CA THR A 348 9.94 -5.64 16.83
C THR A 348 10.43 -5.00 15.54
N LEU A 349 9.76 -5.32 14.44
CA LEU A 349 10.13 -4.84 13.10
C LEU A 349 9.49 -3.48 12.86
N GLN A 350 10.30 -2.43 12.86
CA GLN A 350 9.91 -1.05 12.57
C GLN A 350 10.93 -0.43 11.62
N GLY A 351 10.53 -0.27 10.34
CA GLY A 351 11.41 0.15 9.26
C GLY A 351 12.20 -0.99 8.60
N PHE A 352 11.92 -2.22 9.01
CA PHE A 352 12.44 -3.44 8.38
C PHE A 352 11.29 -4.26 7.82
N VAL A 353 11.47 -4.80 6.62
CA VAL A 353 10.44 -5.59 5.94
C VAL A 353 10.03 -6.81 6.78
N HIS A 354 8.71 -7.03 6.87
CA HIS A 354 8.15 -8.19 7.57
C HIS A 354 8.54 -9.52 6.90
N ASP A 355 8.41 -9.59 5.58
CA ASP A 355 8.68 -10.80 4.79
C ASP A 355 10.14 -11.26 4.96
N GLU A 356 10.34 -12.49 5.43
CA GLU A 356 11.65 -13.03 5.73
C GLU A 356 12.49 -13.23 4.47
N SER A 357 11.85 -13.63 3.35
CA SER A 357 12.57 -13.80 2.08
C SER A 357 13.08 -12.48 1.53
N ALA A 358 12.30 -11.41 1.66
CA ALA A 358 12.71 -10.07 1.29
C ALA A 358 13.79 -9.51 2.24
N ALA A 359 13.67 -9.78 3.54
CA ALA A 359 14.67 -9.37 4.54
C ALA A 359 16.04 -9.99 4.23
N PHE A 360 16.08 -11.28 3.89
CA PHE A 360 17.31 -12.00 3.53
C PHE A 360 17.81 -11.69 2.11
N GLN A 361 17.14 -10.79 1.39
CA GLN A 361 17.62 -10.12 0.18
C GLN A 361 18.10 -8.69 0.47
N GLY A 362 18.21 -8.30 1.74
CA GLY A 362 18.63 -6.96 2.16
C GLY A 362 17.51 -5.92 2.18
N GLY A 363 16.24 -6.35 2.18
CA GLY A 363 15.08 -5.48 2.28
C GLY A 363 14.57 -4.89 0.97
N VAL A 364 15.32 -5.02 -0.13
CA VAL A 364 14.88 -4.64 -1.49
C VAL A 364 14.53 -5.90 -2.26
N SER A 365 13.25 -6.17 -2.41
CA SER A 365 12.80 -7.38 -3.11
C SER A 365 11.56 -7.11 -3.97
N GLY A 366 11.43 -7.88 -5.05
CA GLY A 366 10.30 -7.75 -5.98
C GLY A 366 8.96 -8.21 -5.41
N ASN A 367 8.96 -9.03 -4.36
CA ASN A 367 7.73 -9.55 -3.76
C ASN A 367 7.21 -8.75 -2.56
N ALA A 368 8.08 -8.05 -1.84
CA ALA A 368 7.80 -7.28 -0.63
C ALA A 368 8.95 -6.32 -0.32
N GLY A 369 8.80 -5.45 0.67
CA GLY A 369 9.86 -4.55 1.16
C GLY A 369 9.61 -3.08 0.89
N LEU A 370 8.55 -2.73 0.15
CA LEU A 370 8.16 -1.34 -0.03
C LEU A 370 7.38 -0.84 1.19
N PHE A 371 7.69 0.38 1.59
CA PHE A 371 6.97 1.13 2.61
C PHE A 371 6.30 2.34 1.95
N SER A 372 5.09 2.69 2.41
CA SER A 372 4.35 3.82 1.86
C SER A 372 3.24 4.29 2.79
N THR A 373 2.62 5.43 2.48
CA THR A 373 1.35 5.91 3.03
C THR A 373 0.19 5.49 2.12
N ALA A 374 -1.04 5.50 2.66
CA ALA A 374 -2.22 5.20 1.84
C ALA A 374 -2.42 6.23 0.72
N GLU A 375 -2.09 7.50 0.96
CA GLU A 375 -2.19 8.57 -0.03
C GLU A 375 -1.23 8.35 -1.20
N GLU A 376 0.03 8.01 -0.92
CA GLU A 376 1.01 7.82 -1.98
C GLU A 376 0.77 6.54 -2.80
N VAL A 377 0.30 5.47 -2.14
CA VAL A 377 -0.20 4.28 -2.86
C VAL A 377 -1.37 4.68 -3.77
N ALA A 378 -2.32 5.49 -3.28
CA ALA A 378 -3.45 5.94 -4.08
C ALA A 378 -3.03 6.77 -5.29
N LYS A 379 -1.98 7.61 -5.20
CA LYS A 379 -1.41 8.34 -6.36
C LYS A 379 -0.89 7.39 -7.43
N VAL A 380 -0.19 6.31 -7.05
CA VAL A 380 0.27 5.29 -8.00
C VAL A 380 -0.91 4.63 -8.74
N TYR A 381 -1.93 4.24 -8.01
CA TYR A 381 -3.10 3.60 -8.60
C TYR A 381 -3.94 4.59 -9.42
N GLN A 382 -3.98 5.87 -9.04
CA GLN A 382 -4.62 6.93 -9.83
C GLN A 382 -3.87 7.16 -11.15
N MET A 383 -2.54 7.16 -11.14
CA MET A 383 -1.73 7.23 -12.35
C MET A 383 -2.09 6.09 -13.32
N LEU A 384 -2.24 4.87 -12.83
CA LEU A 384 -2.66 3.72 -13.65
C LEU A 384 -4.09 3.88 -14.16
N LEU A 385 -5.03 4.36 -13.32
CA LEU A 385 -6.41 4.64 -13.71
C LEU A 385 -6.49 5.68 -14.82
N ASN A 386 -5.65 6.69 -14.77
CA ASN A 386 -5.55 7.75 -15.79
C ASN A 386 -4.82 7.28 -17.07
N GLY A 387 -4.54 5.99 -17.21
CA GLY A 387 -3.82 5.44 -18.36
C GLY A 387 -2.37 5.91 -18.44
N GLY A 388 -1.69 5.98 -17.30
CA GLY A 388 -0.26 6.26 -17.18
C GLY A 388 0.09 7.73 -16.98
N GLU A 389 -0.86 8.56 -16.57
CA GLU A 389 -0.66 10.00 -16.38
C GLU A 389 -1.07 10.45 -14.97
N LEU A 390 -0.28 11.30 -14.35
CA LEU A 390 -0.58 11.95 -13.08
C LEU A 390 -0.09 13.40 -13.12
N ASP A 391 -0.96 14.35 -12.71
CA ASP A 391 -0.66 15.79 -12.63
C ASP A 391 -0.06 16.37 -13.94
N GLY A 392 -0.61 15.94 -15.09
CA GLY A 392 -0.18 16.37 -16.42
C GLY A 392 1.12 15.74 -16.92
N LYS A 393 1.75 14.86 -16.13
CA LYS A 393 2.97 14.14 -16.51
C LYS A 393 2.66 12.69 -16.87
N ARG A 394 3.21 12.24 -18.00
CA ARG A 394 3.06 10.86 -18.46
C ARG A 394 4.24 10.00 -18.00
N TYR A 395 3.92 8.89 -17.38
CA TYR A 395 4.86 7.89 -16.86
C TYR A 395 4.87 6.61 -17.71
N LEU A 396 3.70 6.25 -18.23
CA LEU A 396 3.46 5.07 -19.07
C LEU A 396 2.52 5.45 -20.21
N SER A 397 2.55 4.72 -21.31
CA SER A 397 1.57 4.88 -22.38
C SER A 397 0.21 4.35 -21.96
N LYS A 398 -0.86 4.91 -22.56
CA LYS A 398 -2.24 4.43 -22.34
C LYS A 398 -2.37 2.95 -22.73
N GLU A 399 -1.69 2.55 -23.80
CA GLU A 399 -1.74 1.17 -24.27
C GLU A 399 -1.09 0.21 -23.30
N THR A 400 0.09 0.53 -22.75
CA THR A 400 0.73 -0.28 -21.71
C THR A 400 -0.20 -0.43 -20.50
N CYS A 401 -0.76 0.67 -19.98
CA CYS A 401 -1.72 0.60 -18.88
C CYS A 401 -2.91 -0.28 -19.24
N ARG A 402 -3.51 -0.12 -20.42
CA ARG A 402 -4.62 -0.94 -20.90
C ARG A 402 -4.26 -2.43 -20.91
N VAL A 403 -3.13 -2.80 -21.52
CA VAL A 403 -2.70 -4.19 -21.60
C VAL A 403 -2.58 -4.81 -20.20
N PHE A 404 -1.92 -4.13 -19.27
CA PHE A 404 -1.65 -4.69 -17.95
C PHE A 404 -2.86 -4.72 -17.02
N THR A 405 -3.78 -3.76 -17.12
CA THR A 405 -4.96 -3.68 -16.24
C THR A 405 -6.15 -4.49 -16.74
N THR A 406 -6.27 -4.72 -18.06
CA THR A 406 -7.42 -5.45 -18.64
C THR A 406 -7.14 -6.92 -18.92
N THR A 407 -5.88 -7.30 -19.15
CA THR A 407 -5.54 -8.71 -19.44
C THR A 407 -5.84 -9.60 -18.23
N VAL A 408 -6.54 -10.69 -18.47
CA VAL A 408 -6.94 -11.68 -17.45
C VAL A 408 -6.40 -13.06 -17.85
N SER A 409 -6.03 -13.87 -16.86
CA SER A 409 -5.66 -15.27 -17.05
C SER A 409 -6.84 -16.10 -17.57
N ARG A 410 -6.53 -17.17 -18.30
CA ARG A 410 -7.52 -18.15 -18.75
C ARG A 410 -7.85 -19.21 -17.70
N ILE A 411 -7.04 -19.33 -16.66
CA ILE A 411 -7.15 -20.40 -15.65
C ILE A 411 -7.32 -19.86 -14.22
N SER A 412 -7.29 -18.54 -14.04
CA SER A 412 -7.48 -17.92 -12.74
C SER A 412 -8.11 -16.52 -12.90
N ARG A 413 -8.54 -15.90 -11.78
CA ARG A 413 -9.01 -14.50 -11.79
C ARG A 413 -7.87 -13.48 -11.97
N ARG A 414 -6.60 -13.89 -11.94
CA ARG A 414 -5.45 -12.99 -11.99
C ARG A 414 -5.30 -12.28 -13.33
N GLY A 415 -4.85 -11.03 -13.26
CA GLY A 415 -4.32 -10.29 -14.38
C GLY A 415 -2.79 -10.32 -14.42
N LEU A 416 -2.20 -9.46 -15.26
CA LEU A 416 -0.75 -9.27 -15.34
C LEU A 416 -0.25 -8.53 -14.09
N GLY A 417 0.10 -9.28 -13.06
CA GLY A 417 0.55 -8.78 -11.75
C GLY A 417 -0.57 -8.36 -10.80
N PHE A 418 -1.77 -8.09 -11.30
CA PHE A 418 -2.91 -7.69 -10.48
C PHE A 418 -3.78 -8.88 -10.04
N ASP A 419 -4.42 -8.74 -8.90
CA ASP A 419 -5.58 -9.53 -8.50
C ASP A 419 -6.86 -8.84 -8.99
N LYS A 420 -7.95 -9.60 -9.10
CA LYS A 420 -9.24 -9.13 -9.60
C LYS A 420 -10.38 -9.73 -8.76
N PRO A 421 -11.61 -9.20 -8.84
CA PRO A 421 -12.77 -9.81 -8.20
C PRO A 421 -12.97 -11.26 -8.64
N ASP A 422 -13.32 -12.13 -7.69
CA ASP A 422 -13.65 -13.53 -7.98
C ASP A 422 -15.14 -13.65 -8.32
N ARG A 423 -15.46 -13.68 -9.62
CA ARG A 423 -16.85 -13.77 -10.11
C ARG A 423 -17.41 -15.18 -10.04
N HIS A 424 -16.56 -16.19 -9.95
CA HIS A 424 -16.99 -17.58 -9.79
C HIS A 424 -17.24 -17.94 -8.33
N ASN A 425 -16.57 -17.25 -7.41
CA ASN A 425 -16.75 -17.43 -5.98
C ASN A 425 -16.74 -16.07 -5.25
N PRO A 426 -17.83 -15.29 -5.29
CA PRO A 426 -17.90 -13.96 -4.70
C PRO A 426 -17.54 -13.94 -3.20
N GLN A 427 -17.90 -14.99 -2.46
CA GLN A 427 -17.58 -15.10 -1.02
C GLN A 427 -16.06 -15.24 -0.73
N LYS A 428 -15.27 -15.67 -1.71
CA LYS A 428 -13.81 -15.73 -1.64
C LYS A 428 -13.12 -14.60 -2.40
N SER A 429 -13.93 -13.68 -2.94
CA SER A 429 -13.39 -12.51 -3.63
C SER A 429 -12.57 -11.64 -2.65
N PRO A 430 -11.41 -11.12 -3.06
CA PRO A 430 -10.67 -10.16 -2.26
C PRO A 430 -11.27 -8.75 -2.30
N CYS A 431 -12.30 -8.54 -3.12
CA CYS A 431 -13.02 -7.28 -3.33
C CYS A 431 -14.44 -7.38 -2.79
N ALA A 432 -15.08 -6.22 -2.60
CA ALA A 432 -16.49 -6.09 -2.31
C ALA A 432 -17.37 -6.77 -3.37
N GLU A 433 -18.56 -7.20 -3.00
CA GLU A 433 -19.53 -7.83 -3.92
C GLU A 433 -19.95 -6.87 -5.02
N SER A 434 -20.14 -5.59 -4.68
CA SER A 434 -20.48 -4.51 -5.63
C SER A 434 -19.37 -4.15 -6.61
N ALA A 435 -18.14 -4.68 -6.43
CA ALA A 435 -17.00 -4.36 -7.30
C ALA A 435 -17.20 -4.94 -8.70
N PRO A 436 -17.16 -4.15 -9.79
CA PRO A 436 -17.29 -4.66 -11.15
C PRO A 436 -16.08 -5.53 -11.55
N ALA A 437 -16.24 -6.35 -12.61
CA ALA A 437 -15.21 -7.28 -13.08
C ALA A 437 -13.93 -6.58 -13.56
N SER A 438 -14.04 -5.33 -13.97
CA SER A 438 -12.92 -4.49 -14.42
C SER A 438 -11.96 -4.08 -13.30
N VAL A 439 -12.38 -4.16 -12.03
CA VAL A 439 -11.56 -3.82 -10.88
C VAL A 439 -10.26 -4.61 -10.89
N TYR A 440 -9.18 -3.93 -10.58
CA TYR A 440 -7.84 -4.52 -10.43
C TYR A 440 -7.12 -3.92 -9.21
N GLY A 441 -6.23 -4.69 -8.64
CA GLY A 441 -5.48 -4.25 -7.46
C GLY A 441 -4.71 -5.40 -6.82
N HIS A 442 -4.45 -5.30 -5.54
CA HIS A 442 -3.80 -6.36 -4.78
C HIS A 442 -4.07 -6.23 -3.28
N THR A 443 -3.82 -7.31 -2.55
CA THR A 443 -3.81 -7.34 -1.08
C THR A 443 -2.40 -7.57 -0.55
N GLY A 444 -2.13 -7.12 0.68
CA GLY A 444 -0.86 -7.35 1.37
C GLY A 444 -1.03 -8.13 2.67
N PHE A 445 -0.02 -8.93 3.01
CA PHE A 445 -0.03 -9.81 4.17
C PHE A 445 -0.14 -9.05 5.49
N THR A 446 0.48 -7.90 5.60
CA THR A 446 0.42 -7.00 6.77
C THR A 446 -0.95 -6.38 7.02
N GLY A 447 -1.94 -6.66 6.16
CA GLY A 447 -3.32 -6.20 6.30
C GLY A 447 -3.66 -5.06 5.35
N THR A 448 -2.93 -4.91 4.27
CA THR A 448 -3.08 -3.83 3.29
C THR A 448 -3.90 -4.27 2.08
N CYS A 449 -4.51 -3.33 1.38
CA CYS A 449 -5.05 -3.51 0.03
C CYS A 449 -5.10 -2.18 -0.73
N ALA A 450 -5.07 -2.29 -2.05
CA ALA A 450 -5.33 -1.18 -2.97
C ALA A 450 -6.11 -1.71 -4.17
N TRP A 451 -7.19 -1.03 -4.53
CA TRP A 451 -8.11 -1.40 -5.61
C TRP A 451 -8.45 -0.20 -6.46
N THR A 452 -8.50 -0.41 -7.77
CA THR A 452 -8.92 0.58 -8.76
C THR A 452 -10.13 0.06 -9.52
N ASP A 453 -11.15 0.90 -9.63
CA ASP A 453 -12.34 0.64 -10.40
C ASP A 453 -12.43 1.62 -11.58
N PRO A 454 -12.09 1.18 -12.80
CA PRO A 454 -12.12 2.04 -13.97
C PRO A 454 -13.53 2.39 -14.46
N GLU A 455 -14.56 1.61 -14.11
CA GLU A 455 -15.94 1.91 -14.50
C GLU A 455 -16.51 3.08 -13.70
N ASN A 456 -16.09 3.20 -12.44
CA ASN A 456 -16.59 4.23 -11.53
C ASN A 456 -15.56 5.31 -11.19
N GLY A 457 -14.37 5.27 -11.78
CA GLY A 457 -13.32 6.25 -11.49
C GLY A 457 -12.82 6.20 -10.04
N LEU A 458 -12.86 5.03 -9.37
CA LEU A 458 -12.54 4.89 -7.96
C LEU A 458 -11.14 4.32 -7.75
N VAL A 459 -10.44 4.87 -6.74
CA VAL A 459 -9.28 4.24 -6.11
C VAL A 459 -9.55 4.10 -4.61
N TYR A 460 -9.38 2.91 -4.09
CA TYR A 460 -9.53 2.61 -2.66
C TYR A 460 -8.25 1.98 -2.12
N VAL A 461 -7.71 2.55 -1.04
CA VAL A 461 -6.53 2.04 -0.34
C VAL A 461 -6.83 1.89 1.15
N PHE A 462 -6.44 0.77 1.70
CA PHE A 462 -6.46 0.49 3.13
C PHE A 462 -5.10 -0.04 3.56
N LEU A 463 -4.46 0.60 4.54
CA LEU A 463 -3.21 0.15 5.14
C LEU A 463 -3.41 -0.10 6.64
N SER A 464 -2.89 -1.22 7.15
CA SER A 464 -2.88 -1.54 8.57
C SER A 464 -1.66 -2.37 8.94
N ASN A 465 -1.40 -2.48 10.23
CA ASN A 465 -0.39 -3.38 10.78
C ASN A 465 -1.04 -4.55 11.56
N ARG A 466 -1.98 -5.26 10.93
CA ARG A 466 -2.68 -6.39 11.56
C ARG A 466 -1.74 -7.47 12.13
N THR A 467 -0.53 -7.55 11.61
CA THR A 467 0.50 -8.50 12.01
C THR A 467 1.20 -8.12 13.32
N TYR A 468 0.90 -6.94 13.86
CA TYR A 468 1.50 -6.48 15.11
C TYR A 468 0.62 -6.80 16.33
N PRO A 469 1.19 -7.32 17.42
CA PRO A 469 2.54 -7.90 17.49
C PRO A 469 2.59 -9.33 16.94
N ASP A 470 1.43 -9.98 16.81
CA ASP A 470 1.26 -11.38 16.42
C ASP A 470 0.86 -11.52 14.96
N VAL A 471 1.77 -12.08 14.16
CA VAL A 471 1.59 -12.37 12.74
C VAL A 471 0.36 -13.25 12.44
N TRP A 472 -0.07 -14.07 13.41
CA TRP A 472 -1.17 -15.03 13.26
C TRP A 472 -2.54 -14.46 13.59
N ASN A 473 -2.62 -13.16 13.91
CA ASN A 473 -3.88 -12.46 14.05
C ASN A 473 -4.65 -12.48 12.72
N ASN A 474 -5.78 -13.17 12.67
CA ASN A 474 -6.64 -13.32 11.49
C ASN A 474 -7.95 -12.53 11.58
N LYS A 475 -8.12 -11.69 12.60
CA LYS A 475 -9.38 -10.97 12.86
C LYS A 475 -9.74 -10.01 11.72
N LEU A 476 -8.74 -9.35 11.08
CA LEU A 476 -8.97 -8.50 9.91
C LEU A 476 -9.77 -9.24 8.82
N MET A 477 -9.40 -10.49 8.51
CA MET A 477 -10.07 -11.31 7.51
C MET A 477 -11.40 -11.85 8.01
N ARG A 478 -11.48 -12.27 9.29
CA ARG A 478 -12.72 -12.79 9.88
C ARG A 478 -13.84 -11.75 9.97
N LEU A 479 -13.47 -10.48 10.13
CA LEU A 479 -14.39 -9.35 10.21
C LEU A 479 -14.65 -8.71 8.82
N ASP A 480 -14.02 -9.22 7.78
CA ASP A 480 -14.10 -8.71 6.40
C ASP A 480 -13.92 -7.18 6.27
N ILE A 481 -13.08 -6.59 7.12
CA ILE A 481 -12.94 -5.13 7.23
C ILE A 481 -12.67 -4.49 5.87
N ARG A 482 -11.72 -5.01 5.08
CA ARG A 482 -11.30 -4.42 3.81
C ARG A 482 -12.42 -4.43 2.77
N THR A 483 -13.13 -5.54 2.65
CA THR A 483 -14.25 -5.71 1.71
C THR A 483 -15.48 -4.91 2.16
N ARG A 484 -15.74 -4.83 3.47
CA ARG A 484 -16.83 -4.02 4.04
C ARG A 484 -16.59 -2.52 3.84
N ILE A 485 -15.34 -2.05 4.01
CA ILE A 485 -15.00 -0.65 3.71
C ILE A 485 -15.20 -0.37 2.21
N GLN A 486 -14.72 -1.25 1.33
CA GLN A 486 -14.93 -1.11 -0.11
C GLN A 486 -16.42 -1.10 -0.47
N GLU A 487 -17.23 -1.94 0.16
CA GLU A 487 -18.68 -1.96 -0.02
C GLU A 487 -19.36 -0.66 0.45
N ALA A 488 -18.86 -0.08 1.58
CA ALA A 488 -19.34 1.23 2.02
C ALA A 488 -19.02 2.35 1.01
N VAL A 489 -17.87 2.27 0.33
CA VAL A 489 -17.53 3.20 -0.77
C VAL A 489 -18.53 3.09 -1.91
N TYR A 490 -18.89 1.88 -2.36
CA TYR A 490 -19.89 1.67 -3.41
C TYR A 490 -21.28 2.16 -2.98
N LYS A 491 -21.69 1.89 -1.76
CA LYS A 491 -22.98 2.38 -1.21
C LYS A 491 -23.04 3.90 -1.13
N ALA A 492 -21.91 4.55 -0.96
CA ALA A 492 -21.81 6.00 -0.90
C ALA A 492 -21.95 6.67 -2.28
N MET A 493 -21.88 5.93 -3.38
CA MET A 493 -22.05 6.49 -4.73
C MET A 493 -23.50 6.95 -4.95
N LEU A 494 -23.67 8.21 -5.33
CA LEU A 494 -24.96 8.77 -5.72
C LEU A 494 -25.28 8.39 -7.17
N GLY A 495 -26.42 7.77 -7.40
CA GLY A 495 -26.87 7.37 -8.75
C GLY A 495 -26.37 6.00 -9.21
N GLY A 496 -25.75 5.21 -8.34
CA GLY A 496 -25.48 3.80 -8.60
C GLY A 496 -26.79 3.06 -8.90
N LYS A 497 -26.85 2.36 -10.04
CA LYS A 497 -28.00 1.52 -10.40
C LYS A 497 -28.34 0.60 -9.23
N LYS A 498 -29.61 0.66 -8.80
CA LYS A 498 -30.21 -0.29 -7.86
C LYS A 498 -30.11 -1.71 -8.42
#